data_d886fe3658d0bca56fa10e1dcf73f689
#
_entry.id   d886fe3658d0bca56fa10e1dcf73f689
#
_cell.length_a   1.000
_cell.length_b   1.000
_cell.length_c   1.000
_cell.angle_alpha   90.00
_cell.angle_beta   90.00
_cell.angle_gamma   90.00
#
_symmetry.space_group_name_H-M   'P 1'
#
loop_
_entity.id
_entity.type
_entity.pdbx_description
1 polymer ?
#
loop_
_entity_poly.entity_id
_entity_poly.type
_entity_poly.pdbx_seq_one_letter_code
_entity_poly.pdbx_strand_id
1 'polypeptide(L)'
;KTTTTRLIAHIVKNNNYKVGFTTSDGIYIQNHMMEKGDTTGPISAEYILKDPNVEFAVLETARGGILRSGLGFKVCDIGVITNIQEDHLGLSDIHDLNDLARVKSVVVESVKKDGWAVLNGEDVHCLEIARSLSCNVALFSLDENCPAIVEHCAEGGIAAIYENGYITIKKGDWK
;
A
#
# COMPACT_ATOMS: atom_id res chain seq x y z
N LYS A 1 -2.24 -1.18 8.63
CA LYS A 1 -1.28 -0.32 7.91
C LYS A 1 0.08 -0.33 8.58
N THR A 2 0.21 0.09 9.83
CA THR A 2 1.49 0.21 10.57
C THR A 2 2.28 -1.09 10.58
N THR A 3 1.63 -2.23 10.85
CA THR A 3 2.28 -3.56 10.81
C THR A 3 2.83 -3.86 9.43
N THR A 4 2.06 -3.62 8.36
CA THR A 4 2.49 -3.83 6.98
C THR A 4 3.70 -2.96 6.63
N THR A 5 3.66 -1.66 6.97
CA THR A 5 4.76 -0.72 6.76
C THR A 5 6.04 -1.21 7.46
N ARG A 6 5.94 -1.62 8.71
CA ARG A 6 7.08 -2.15 9.48
C ARG A 6 7.64 -3.45 8.91
N LEU A 7 6.77 -4.36 8.45
CA LEU A 7 7.20 -5.62 7.82
C LEU A 7 7.93 -5.36 6.50
N ILE A 8 7.40 -4.49 5.65
CA ILE A 8 8.05 -4.10 4.39
C ILE A 8 9.41 -3.46 4.69
N ALA A 9 9.46 -2.50 5.59
CA ALA A 9 10.71 -1.85 5.99
C ALA A 9 11.74 -2.86 6.52
N HIS A 10 11.31 -3.83 7.31
CA HIS A 10 12.16 -4.90 7.82
C HIS A 10 12.72 -5.80 6.69
N ILE A 11 11.87 -6.24 5.76
CA ILE A 11 12.28 -7.06 4.62
C ILE A 11 13.28 -6.32 3.74
N VAL A 12 12.99 -5.08 3.39
CA VAL A 12 13.84 -4.26 2.52
C VAL A 12 15.19 -4.00 3.18
N LYS A 13 15.19 -3.69 4.48
CA LYS A 13 16.42 -3.50 5.26
C LYS A 13 17.28 -4.76 5.30
N ASN A 14 16.68 -5.95 5.47
CA ASN A 14 17.41 -7.22 5.46
C ASN A 14 17.97 -7.57 4.07
N ASN A 15 17.55 -6.87 3.04
CA ASN A 15 18.14 -6.92 1.70
C ASN A 15 19.17 -5.80 1.47
N ASN A 16 19.73 -5.23 2.56
CA ASN A 16 20.83 -4.25 2.57
C ASN A 16 20.49 -2.86 2.00
N TYR A 17 19.22 -2.51 1.87
CA TYR A 17 18.84 -1.13 1.52
C TYR A 17 18.82 -0.23 2.77
N LYS A 18 19.17 1.02 2.58
CA LYS A 18 18.99 2.07 3.59
C LYS A 18 17.54 2.54 3.57
N VAL A 19 16.77 2.10 4.56
CA VAL A 19 15.32 2.31 4.62
C VAL A 19 14.98 3.51 5.49
N GLY A 20 14.10 4.38 4.97
CA GLY A 20 13.35 5.36 5.73
C GLY A 20 11.87 4.97 5.73
N PHE A 21 11.18 5.11 6.86
CA PHE A 21 9.76 4.83 6.92
C PHE A 21 9.00 5.71 7.91
N THR A 22 7.72 5.94 7.62
CA THR A 22 6.79 6.68 8.47
C THR A 22 5.67 5.78 8.95
N THR A 23 5.22 5.96 10.18
CA THR A 23 4.11 5.20 10.79
C THR A 23 3.25 6.12 11.67
N SER A 24 2.19 5.58 12.25
CA SER A 24 1.35 6.30 13.21
C SER A 24 2.04 6.60 14.55
N ASP A 25 3.25 6.10 14.77
CA ASP A 25 4.01 6.32 16.00
C ASP A 25 5.36 7.03 15.81
N GLY A 26 5.80 7.24 14.55
CA GLY A 26 7.02 8.03 14.31
C GLY A 26 7.63 7.91 12.93
N ILE A 27 8.65 8.74 12.69
CA ILE A 27 9.57 8.71 11.55
C ILE A 27 10.81 7.91 11.93
N TYR A 28 11.21 7.01 11.05
CA TYR A 28 12.37 6.15 11.26
C TYR A 28 13.31 6.20 10.05
N ILE A 29 14.61 6.31 10.31
CA ILE A 29 15.68 6.11 9.32
C ILE A 29 16.57 4.99 9.83
N GLN A 30 16.64 3.89 9.09
CA GLN A 30 17.29 2.66 9.52
C GLN A 30 16.68 2.16 10.84
N ASN A 31 17.48 2.17 11.92
CA ASN A 31 17.05 1.74 13.26
C ASN A 31 16.76 2.91 14.21
N HIS A 32 16.90 4.14 13.74
CA HIS A 32 16.78 5.33 14.57
C HIS A 32 15.41 5.97 14.40
N MET A 33 14.71 6.20 15.51
CA MET A 33 13.53 7.03 15.54
C MET A 33 13.98 8.50 15.48
N MET A 34 13.60 9.20 14.44
CA MET A 34 13.91 10.60 14.20
C MET A 34 12.89 11.53 14.86
N GLU A 35 11.62 11.12 14.82
CA GLU A 35 10.51 11.87 15.39
C GLU A 35 9.47 10.90 15.92
N LYS A 36 8.86 11.23 17.08
CA LYS A 36 7.79 10.46 17.71
C LYS A 36 6.44 11.13 17.50
N GLY A 37 5.43 10.39 17.09
CA GLY A 37 4.07 10.87 16.92
C GLY A 37 3.40 10.30 15.66
N ASP A 38 2.19 10.75 15.38
CA ASP A 38 1.51 10.37 14.13
C ASP A 38 2.15 11.07 12.94
N THR A 39 2.91 10.29 12.19
CA THR A 39 3.69 10.76 11.03
C THR A 39 3.16 10.19 9.70
N THR A 40 1.86 9.89 9.62
CA THR A 40 1.20 9.34 8.43
C THR A 40 0.77 10.39 7.40
N GLY A 41 1.31 11.60 7.50
CA GLY A 41 0.99 12.74 6.64
C GLY A 41 2.09 13.11 5.63
N PRO A 42 1.80 14.06 4.72
CA PRO A 42 2.70 14.44 3.64
C PRO A 42 4.01 15.07 4.10
N ILE A 43 4.02 15.83 5.20
CA ILE A 43 5.25 16.45 5.74
C ILE A 43 6.26 15.38 6.13
N SER A 44 5.81 14.32 6.78
CA SER A 44 6.66 13.20 7.18
C SER A 44 7.14 12.39 5.97
N ALA A 45 6.31 12.25 4.95
CA ALA A 45 6.71 11.63 3.68
C ALA A 45 7.82 12.45 3.02
N GLU A 46 7.66 13.76 2.92
CA GLU A 46 8.70 14.65 2.38
C GLU A 46 10.00 14.61 3.19
N TYR A 47 9.91 14.50 4.52
CA TYR A 47 11.09 14.38 5.38
C TYR A 47 11.93 13.17 4.99
N ILE A 48 11.31 12.00 4.85
CA ILE A 48 11.98 10.76 4.41
C ILE A 48 12.54 10.89 2.98
N LEU A 49 11.74 11.41 2.04
CA LEU A 49 12.12 11.49 0.64
C LEU A 49 13.25 12.49 0.35
N LYS A 50 13.48 13.45 1.25
CA LYS A 50 14.57 14.44 1.15
C LYS A 50 15.86 13.97 1.81
N ASP A 51 15.84 12.88 2.61
CA ASP A 51 17.05 12.41 3.31
C ASP A 51 17.97 11.66 2.32
N PRO A 52 19.21 12.14 2.13
CA PRO A 52 20.15 11.55 1.17
C PRO A 52 20.65 10.15 1.57
N ASN A 53 20.41 9.73 2.80
CA ASN A 53 20.78 8.41 3.28
C ASN A 53 19.66 7.37 3.06
N VAL A 54 18.49 7.78 2.58
CA VAL A 54 17.38 6.87 2.30
C VAL A 54 17.43 6.43 0.85
N GLU A 55 17.55 5.12 0.64
CA GLU A 55 17.52 4.47 -0.67
C GLU A 55 16.13 3.89 -0.97
N PHE A 56 15.38 3.54 0.08
CA PHE A 56 14.05 2.98 -0.01
C PHE A 56 13.13 3.60 1.03
N ALA A 57 12.06 4.25 0.58
CA ALA A 57 11.06 4.88 1.44
C ALA A 57 9.82 3.99 1.57
N VAL A 58 9.36 3.73 2.80
CA VAL A 58 8.10 3.03 3.09
C VAL A 58 7.19 3.96 3.87
N LEU A 59 6.18 4.50 3.21
CA LEU A 59 5.38 5.60 3.74
C LEU A 59 3.97 5.12 4.12
N GLU A 60 3.66 5.07 5.43
CA GLU A 60 2.30 4.85 5.88
C GLU A 60 1.48 6.11 5.61
N THR A 61 0.36 5.95 4.88
CA THR A 61 -0.51 7.05 4.52
C THR A 61 -1.88 6.89 5.19
N ALA A 62 -2.31 7.91 5.91
CA ALA A 62 -3.62 7.96 6.54
C ALA A 62 -4.57 8.86 5.75
N ARG A 63 -5.86 8.49 5.76
CA ARG A 63 -6.97 9.24 5.16
C ARG A 63 -6.92 10.74 5.47
N GLY A 64 -6.77 11.08 6.75
CA GLY A 64 -6.76 12.48 7.18
C GLY A 64 -5.61 13.29 6.61
N GLY A 65 -4.45 12.68 6.36
CA GLY A 65 -3.33 13.30 5.67
C GLY A 65 -3.65 13.58 4.21
N ILE A 66 -4.17 12.58 3.49
CA ILE A 66 -4.56 12.69 2.08
C ILE A 66 -5.57 13.83 1.88
N LEU A 67 -6.63 13.86 2.68
CA LEU A 67 -7.70 14.87 2.56
C LEU A 67 -7.22 16.29 2.81
N ARG A 68 -6.30 16.49 3.76
CA ARG A 68 -5.83 17.83 4.13
C ARG A 68 -4.74 18.37 3.19
N SER A 69 -3.85 17.51 2.74
CA SER A 69 -2.60 17.98 2.12
C SER A 69 -2.01 17.01 1.09
N GLY A 70 -2.74 15.97 0.69
CA GLY A 70 -2.29 14.98 -0.28
C GLY A 70 -1.23 14.01 0.27
N LEU A 71 -0.35 13.52 -0.62
CA LEU A 71 0.61 12.45 -0.31
C LEU A 71 2.01 12.96 0.08
N GLY A 72 2.37 14.20 -0.29
CA GLY A 72 3.75 14.72 -0.16
C GLY A 72 4.69 14.27 -1.29
N PHE A 73 4.19 13.55 -2.28
CA PHE A 73 4.88 13.14 -3.49
C PHE A 73 3.91 13.06 -4.68
N LYS A 74 4.43 13.06 -5.90
CA LYS A 74 3.61 12.99 -7.12
C LYS A 74 3.44 11.58 -7.64
N VAL A 75 4.48 10.77 -7.54
CA VAL A 75 4.50 9.39 -8.05
C VAL A 75 5.23 8.48 -7.07
N CYS A 76 4.87 7.21 -7.07
CA CYS A 76 5.56 6.16 -6.34
C CYS A 76 5.77 4.92 -7.23
N ASP A 77 6.66 4.04 -6.81
CA ASP A 77 6.93 2.77 -7.51
C ASP A 77 5.91 1.71 -7.16
N ILE A 78 5.48 1.68 -5.89
CA ILE A 78 4.54 0.68 -5.38
C ILE A 78 3.52 1.38 -4.47
N GLY A 79 2.24 1.14 -4.72
CA GLY A 79 1.13 1.55 -3.87
C GLY A 79 0.44 0.32 -3.28
N VAL A 80 0.07 0.35 -2.00
CA VAL A 80 -0.57 -0.78 -1.31
C VAL A 80 -1.86 -0.34 -0.62
N ILE A 81 -2.97 -1.02 -0.91
CA ILE A 81 -4.22 -0.90 -0.14
C ILE A 81 -4.57 -2.26 0.44
N THR A 82 -4.56 -2.36 1.77
CA THR A 82 -4.81 -3.62 2.47
C THR A 82 -6.29 -3.98 2.55
N ASN A 83 -7.14 -2.98 2.74
CA ASN A 83 -8.60 -3.11 2.74
C ASN A 83 -9.29 -1.74 2.72
N ILE A 84 -10.59 -1.76 2.38
CA ILE A 84 -11.49 -0.60 2.47
C ILE A 84 -12.69 -1.04 3.31
N GLN A 85 -12.60 -0.83 4.61
CA GLN A 85 -13.65 -1.16 5.58
C GLN A 85 -14.12 0.10 6.29
N GLU A 86 -15.27 0.02 6.92
CA GLU A 86 -15.82 1.09 7.74
C GLU A 86 -14.84 1.47 8.84
N ASP A 87 -14.16 2.58 8.66
CA ASP A 87 -13.22 3.15 9.61
C ASP A 87 -13.47 4.66 9.67
N HIS A 88 -14.05 5.11 10.77
CA HIS A 88 -14.35 6.52 11.02
C HIS A 88 -15.25 7.18 9.96
N LEU A 89 -16.35 6.54 9.55
CA LEU A 89 -17.39 7.17 8.73
C LEU A 89 -18.01 8.37 9.48
N GLY A 90 -18.40 9.39 8.73
CA GLY A 90 -19.01 10.62 9.29
C GLY A 90 -18.02 11.71 9.71
N LEU A 91 -16.72 11.54 9.45
CA LEU A 91 -15.70 12.56 9.67
C LEU A 91 -15.17 13.11 8.32
N SER A 92 -15.12 14.44 8.19
CA SER A 92 -14.48 15.14 7.06
C SER A 92 -15.06 14.78 5.68
N ASP A 93 -16.37 14.94 5.50
CA ASP A 93 -17.11 14.74 4.24
C ASP A 93 -17.02 13.32 3.64
N ILE A 94 -16.69 12.32 4.45
CA ILE A 94 -16.78 10.91 4.08
C ILE A 94 -18.07 10.33 4.64
N HIS A 95 -19.01 10.07 3.75
CA HIS A 95 -20.35 9.62 4.12
C HIS A 95 -20.51 8.10 3.98
N ASP A 96 -19.77 7.48 3.07
CA ASP A 96 -19.87 6.06 2.77
C ASP A 96 -18.52 5.42 2.40
N LEU A 97 -18.54 4.11 2.13
CA LEU A 97 -17.35 3.36 1.71
C LEU A 97 -16.82 3.78 0.33
N ASN A 98 -17.66 4.31 -0.55
CA ASN A 98 -17.21 4.77 -1.86
C ASN A 98 -16.37 6.04 -1.73
N ASP A 99 -16.78 6.97 -0.86
CA ASP A 99 -15.98 8.15 -0.55
C ASP A 99 -14.63 7.75 0.06
N LEU A 100 -14.64 6.76 0.98
CA LEU A 100 -13.42 6.24 1.57
C LEU A 100 -12.52 5.55 0.53
N ALA A 101 -13.12 4.78 -0.40
CA ALA A 101 -12.42 4.15 -1.51
C ALA A 101 -11.72 5.19 -2.40
N ARG A 102 -12.43 6.27 -2.77
CA ARG A 102 -11.88 7.39 -3.55
C ARG A 102 -10.68 8.03 -2.89
N VAL A 103 -10.75 8.27 -1.57
CA VAL A 103 -9.62 8.86 -0.84
C VAL A 103 -8.43 7.91 -0.79
N LYS A 104 -8.67 6.62 -0.55
CA LYS A 104 -7.59 5.62 -0.50
C LYS A 104 -7.01 5.31 -1.89
N SER A 105 -7.81 5.40 -2.97
CA SER A 105 -7.35 5.13 -4.33
C SER A 105 -6.21 6.04 -4.78
N VAL A 106 -6.14 7.27 -4.26
CA VAL A 106 -5.07 8.24 -4.55
C VAL A 106 -3.66 7.64 -4.36
N VAL A 107 -3.50 6.71 -3.39
CA VAL A 107 -2.22 6.05 -3.14
C VAL A 107 -1.79 5.18 -4.34
N VAL A 108 -2.71 4.42 -4.93
CA VAL A 108 -2.40 3.53 -6.06
C VAL A 108 -2.53 4.23 -7.40
N GLU A 109 -3.32 5.29 -7.50
CA GLU A 109 -3.37 6.18 -8.67
C GLU A 109 -2.08 6.96 -8.87
N SER A 110 -1.31 7.19 -7.80
CA SER A 110 0.01 7.82 -7.85
C SER A 110 1.13 6.86 -8.30
N VAL A 111 0.83 5.58 -8.51
CA VAL A 111 1.81 4.60 -8.99
C VAL A 111 2.17 4.90 -10.44
N LYS A 112 3.47 4.95 -10.74
CA LYS A 112 3.97 5.14 -12.10
C LYS A 112 3.53 3.98 -13.01
N LYS A 113 3.44 4.20 -14.33
CA LYS A 113 2.89 3.25 -15.29
C LYS A 113 3.58 1.87 -15.27
N ASP A 114 4.87 1.82 -15.02
CA ASP A 114 5.69 0.60 -14.90
C ASP A 114 5.81 0.10 -13.44
N GLY A 115 5.13 0.76 -12.49
CA GLY A 115 5.08 0.38 -11.08
C GLY A 115 3.98 -0.64 -10.79
N TRP A 116 3.73 -0.88 -9.50
CA TRP A 116 2.79 -1.91 -9.03
C TRP A 116 1.79 -1.38 -8.01
N ALA A 117 0.52 -1.62 -8.24
CA ALA A 117 -0.52 -1.51 -7.23
C ALA A 117 -0.78 -2.89 -6.61
N VAL A 118 -0.67 -2.98 -5.28
CA VAL A 118 -0.90 -4.23 -4.53
C VAL A 118 -2.21 -4.10 -3.77
N LEU A 119 -3.19 -4.93 -4.11
CA LEU A 119 -4.58 -4.78 -3.68
C LEU A 119 -5.16 -6.09 -3.11
N ASN A 120 -6.10 -5.96 -2.18
CA ASN A 120 -6.82 -7.09 -1.62
C ASN A 120 -7.83 -7.65 -2.62
N GLY A 121 -7.67 -8.91 -3.04
CA GLY A 121 -8.56 -9.60 -3.96
C GLY A 121 -9.91 -10.02 -3.34
N GLU A 122 -10.05 -9.94 -2.02
CA GLU A 122 -11.31 -10.21 -1.31
C GLU A 122 -12.15 -8.94 -1.06
N ASP A 123 -11.62 -7.75 -1.37
CA ASP A 123 -12.27 -6.48 -1.13
C ASP A 123 -12.84 -5.90 -2.44
N VAL A 124 -14.16 -5.79 -2.53
CA VAL A 124 -14.85 -5.34 -3.74
C VAL A 124 -14.41 -3.95 -4.20
N HIS A 125 -14.15 -3.02 -3.27
CA HIS A 125 -13.69 -1.67 -3.62
C HIS A 125 -12.23 -1.68 -4.11
N CYS A 126 -11.39 -2.56 -3.56
CA CYS A 126 -10.04 -2.77 -4.10
C CYS A 126 -10.07 -3.30 -5.53
N LEU A 127 -11.00 -4.24 -5.84
CA LEU A 127 -11.17 -4.76 -7.20
C LEU A 127 -11.73 -3.72 -8.18
N GLU A 128 -12.65 -2.87 -7.73
CA GLU A 128 -13.15 -1.74 -8.53
C GLU A 128 -12.04 -0.75 -8.86
N ILE A 129 -11.20 -0.40 -7.88
CA ILE A 129 -10.03 0.46 -8.08
C ILE A 129 -9.07 -0.20 -9.07
N ALA A 130 -8.76 -1.49 -8.91
CA ALA A 130 -7.85 -2.23 -9.80
C ALA A 130 -8.19 -2.07 -11.28
N ARG A 131 -9.48 -2.10 -11.63
CA ARG A 131 -9.98 -1.97 -13.02
C ARG A 131 -9.70 -0.62 -13.67
N SER A 132 -9.50 0.42 -12.86
CA SER A 132 -9.26 1.79 -13.35
C SER A 132 -7.78 2.16 -13.46
N LEU A 133 -6.88 1.33 -12.94
CA LEU A 133 -5.45 1.64 -12.89
C LEU A 133 -4.77 1.42 -14.24
N SER A 134 -3.76 2.23 -14.51
CA SER A 134 -2.90 2.12 -15.71
C SER A 134 -1.54 1.47 -15.44
N CYS A 135 -1.23 1.20 -14.17
CA CYS A 135 -0.02 0.50 -13.74
C CYS A 135 -0.25 -1.02 -13.66
N ASN A 136 0.80 -1.78 -13.34
CA ASN A 136 0.66 -3.20 -13.06
C ASN A 136 -0.12 -3.42 -11.75
N VAL A 137 -0.93 -4.48 -11.72
CA VAL A 137 -1.70 -4.87 -10.53
C VAL A 137 -1.21 -6.21 -10.02
N ALA A 138 -1.01 -6.31 -8.71
CA ALA A 138 -0.83 -7.56 -7.99
C ALA A 138 -1.95 -7.69 -6.95
N LEU A 139 -2.58 -8.84 -6.88
CA LEU A 139 -3.62 -9.12 -5.89
C LEU A 139 -3.09 -9.99 -4.76
N PHE A 140 -3.69 -9.89 -3.59
CA PHE A 140 -3.44 -10.85 -2.51
C PHE A 140 -4.75 -11.31 -1.88
N SER A 141 -4.74 -12.54 -1.34
CA SER A 141 -5.89 -13.14 -0.64
C SER A 141 -5.43 -14.14 0.42
N LEU A 142 -6.23 -14.31 1.46
CA LEU A 142 -6.10 -15.42 2.42
C LEU A 142 -6.83 -16.67 1.96
N ASP A 143 -7.74 -16.54 0.99
CA ASP A 143 -8.46 -17.65 0.36
C ASP A 143 -7.80 -18.02 -0.97
N GLU A 144 -7.26 -19.23 -1.04
CA GLU A 144 -6.64 -19.79 -2.26
C GLU A 144 -7.62 -19.95 -3.43
N ASN A 145 -8.93 -20.04 -3.14
CA ASN A 145 -10.01 -20.21 -4.11
C ASN A 145 -10.74 -18.88 -4.42
N CYS A 146 -10.21 -17.75 -3.96
CA CYS A 146 -10.80 -16.44 -4.24
C CYS A 146 -11.00 -16.26 -5.75
N PRO A 147 -12.26 -16.07 -6.23
CA PRO A 147 -12.54 -15.99 -7.67
C PRO A 147 -11.75 -14.90 -8.39
N ALA A 148 -11.60 -13.74 -7.77
CA ALA A 148 -10.84 -12.64 -8.35
C ALA A 148 -9.35 -12.97 -8.54
N ILE A 149 -8.76 -13.77 -7.63
CA ILE A 149 -7.38 -14.25 -7.76
C ILE A 149 -7.25 -15.24 -8.92
N VAL A 150 -8.21 -16.17 -9.02
CA VAL A 150 -8.22 -17.20 -10.09
C VAL A 150 -8.32 -16.52 -11.46
N GLU A 151 -9.26 -15.57 -11.63
CA GLU A 151 -9.45 -14.80 -12.86
C GLU A 151 -8.20 -13.98 -13.20
N HIS A 152 -7.67 -13.23 -12.23
CA HIS A 152 -6.49 -12.39 -12.42
C HIS A 152 -5.25 -13.20 -12.85
N CYS A 153 -5.03 -14.37 -12.24
CA CYS A 153 -3.95 -15.27 -12.65
C CYS A 153 -4.19 -15.88 -14.05
N ALA A 154 -5.42 -16.24 -14.39
CA ALA A 154 -5.75 -16.76 -15.73
C ALA A 154 -5.46 -15.73 -16.83
N GLU A 155 -5.55 -14.43 -16.53
CA GLU A 155 -5.18 -13.32 -17.42
C GLU A 155 -3.67 -12.98 -17.40
N GLY A 156 -2.85 -13.77 -16.71
CA GLY A 156 -1.40 -13.57 -16.62
C GLY A 156 -0.94 -12.64 -15.49
N GLY A 157 -1.86 -12.25 -14.61
CA GLY A 157 -1.59 -11.40 -13.45
C GLY A 157 -0.74 -12.09 -12.37
N ILE A 158 -0.27 -11.29 -11.41
CA ILE A 158 0.50 -11.76 -10.24
C ILE A 158 -0.38 -11.71 -9.01
N ALA A 159 -0.37 -12.79 -8.22
CA ALA A 159 -1.07 -12.85 -6.95
C ALA A 159 -0.22 -13.48 -5.84
N ALA A 160 -0.44 -13.01 -4.61
CA ALA A 160 0.07 -13.63 -3.38
C ALA A 160 -1.10 -14.25 -2.61
N ILE A 161 -1.05 -15.54 -2.32
CA ILE A 161 -2.09 -16.26 -1.58
C ILE A 161 -1.53 -16.98 -0.37
N TYR A 162 -2.40 -17.23 0.61
CA TYR A 162 -2.09 -18.14 1.72
C TYR A 162 -2.65 -19.51 1.38
N GLU A 163 -1.77 -20.51 1.19
CA GLU A 163 -2.10 -21.85 0.77
C GLU A 163 -1.28 -22.88 1.56
N ASN A 164 -1.92 -23.85 2.18
CA ASN A 164 -1.27 -24.96 2.91
C ASN A 164 -0.22 -24.51 3.96
N GLY A 165 -0.45 -23.38 4.63
CA GLY A 165 0.49 -22.84 5.63
C GLY A 165 1.62 -21.98 5.06
N TYR A 166 1.63 -21.73 3.76
CA TYR A 166 2.64 -20.96 3.06
C TYR A 166 2.07 -19.72 2.37
N ILE A 167 2.91 -18.71 2.18
CA ILE A 167 2.63 -17.61 1.27
C ILE A 167 3.15 -18.02 -0.10
N THR A 168 2.24 -18.23 -1.04
CA THR A 168 2.54 -18.65 -2.41
C THR A 168 2.37 -17.48 -3.37
N ILE A 169 3.38 -17.21 -4.21
CA ILE A 169 3.28 -16.24 -5.30
C ILE A 169 2.93 -16.98 -6.59
N LYS A 170 1.80 -16.63 -7.19
CA LYS A 170 1.35 -17.15 -8.48
C LYS A 170 1.51 -16.08 -9.57
N LYS A 171 1.88 -16.51 -10.77
CA LYS A 171 1.96 -15.63 -11.95
C LYS A 171 1.46 -16.40 -13.16
N GLY A 172 0.32 -15.96 -13.73
CA GLY A 172 -0.32 -16.67 -14.83
C GLY A 172 -0.67 -18.11 -14.42
N ASP A 173 -0.49 -19.05 -15.36
CA ASP A 173 -0.70 -20.50 -15.15
C ASP A 173 0.42 -21.18 -14.36
N TRP A 174 1.30 -20.46 -13.75
CA TRP A 174 2.37 -21.03 -12.92
C TRP A 174 1.78 -21.71 -11.69
N LYS A 175 1.91 -23.02 -11.66
CA LYS A 175 1.64 -23.89 -10.51
C LYS A 175 2.94 -24.23 -9.82
#